data_a295ae7ed07398e448a0da69c98d745f
#
_entry.id   a295ae7ed07398e448a0da69c98d745f
#
_cell.length_a   1.000
_cell.length_b   1.000
_cell.length_c   1.000
_cell.angle_alpha   90.00
_cell.angle_beta   90.00
_cell.angle_gamma   90.00
#
_symmetry.space_group_name_H-M   'P 1'
#
loop_
_entity.id
_entity.type
_entity.pdbx_description
1 polymer ?
#
loop_
_entity_poly.entity_id
_entity_poly.type
_entity_poly.pdbx_seq_one_letter_code
_entity_poly.pdbx_strand_id
1 'polypeptide(L)'
;LLQPSNLTRSQRFVVLLVLYLSVLASATWLAYGLRFDFAVPLEHQLHVTETWVWVWVVKLLALVVAGQFYSLLSFFSLPDLKRLGLALGVVTLGLFGQWYAVDAVHEMSRGVIVLDGILSFLGLAACRLGFRLVRQGTGGKAGRQMGVRVAIVGAGEVGATLARELQTKSTLQPVAFFDDEQRKHGTQIHGVPVVGAVESLSETVAPAVDEVIIAMPSAPGARVREVVALLDELGLHCRTVPSMSQLAVGDMVTALRPVEITDVLGRESVDLGTETVRKFLEGKTVLVTGAGGSIGSELCRQLAQLGPEKLVLVERSEFQLFEIRSEIVDTIKAVPELIDVQDTSAMVAVLERHSPDVIFHAAAFKHVALMERQPAVAIRNNVLATDRLAAAAAKHGVGRFILISTDKAVVPSSVMGATKALAERVLQGHALAGGGTRFITVRFGNVLGSSGSVVPIFQKQIELGGPVTVTDAEVTRYFMSIPEAAGLVLRSAAMGAGGDQFILDMGEPVRIAELAEDMIRLTGREPRTDIAIEFIGLRPGEKLH
;
A
#
# COMPACT_ATOMS: atom_id res chain seq x y z
N LEU A 1 -37.62 -16.07 -7.60
CA LEU A 1 -37.83 -17.23 -6.73
C LEU A 1 -36.76 -17.18 -5.64
N LEU A 2 -37.19 -16.92 -4.35
CA LEU A 2 -36.45 -16.91 -3.09
C LEU A 2 -35.01 -16.34 -3.13
N GLN A 3 -34.85 -15.04 -2.91
CA GLN A 3 -33.55 -14.44 -2.62
C GLN A 3 -33.07 -14.93 -1.23
N PRO A 4 -31.94 -15.65 -1.12
CA PRO A 4 -31.43 -16.21 0.15
C PRO A 4 -31.01 -15.17 1.19
N SER A 5 -30.94 -13.89 0.82
CA SER A 5 -30.59 -12.78 1.73
C SER A 5 -31.62 -12.48 2.80
N ASN A 6 -32.89 -12.87 2.60
CA ASN A 6 -34.00 -12.52 3.49
C ASN A 6 -34.48 -13.67 4.38
N LEU A 7 -33.79 -14.84 4.37
CA LEU A 7 -34.17 -15.98 5.19
C LEU A 7 -33.53 -15.88 6.57
N THR A 8 -34.31 -16.14 7.61
CA THR A 8 -33.81 -16.31 8.99
C THR A 8 -32.90 -17.53 9.09
N ARG A 9 -32.08 -17.62 10.13
CA ARG A 9 -31.12 -18.74 10.34
C ARG A 9 -31.85 -20.10 10.36
N SER A 10 -33.02 -20.19 10.95
CA SER A 10 -33.86 -21.39 10.98
C SER A 10 -34.42 -21.76 9.62
N GLN A 11 -34.89 -20.80 8.85
CA GLN A 11 -35.42 -21.05 7.49
C GLN A 11 -34.31 -21.55 6.53
N ARG A 12 -33.11 -21.02 6.64
CA ARG A 12 -31.95 -21.50 5.86
C ARG A 12 -31.61 -22.95 6.20
N PHE A 13 -31.62 -23.30 7.48
CA PHE A 13 -31.34 -24.67 7.92
C PHE A 13 -32.36 -25.64 7.32
N VAL A 14 -33.66 -25.31 7.36
CA VAL A 14 -34.73 -26.15 6.79
C VAL A 14 -34.57 -26.33 5.27
N VAL A 15 -34.28 -25.26 4.53
CA VAL A 15 -34.05 -25.33 3.08
C VAL A 15 -32.88 -26.22 2.74
N LEU A 16 -31.76 -26.10 3.47
CA LEU A 16 -30.57 -26.95 3.28
C LEU A 16 -30.86 -28.39 3.64
N LEU A 17 -31.62 -28.64 4.70
CA LEU A 17 -32.01 -29.97 5.12
C LEU A 17 -32.83 -30.67 4.03
N VAL A 18 -33.85 -30.01 3.50
CA VAL A 18 -34.68 -30.57 2.39
C VAL A 18 -33.80 -30.82 1.16
N LEU A 19 -32.96 -29.87 0.77
CA LEU A 19 -32.09 -30.01 -0.38
C LEU A 19 -31.10 -31.19 -0.23
N TYR A 20 -30.44 -31.31 0.92
CA TYR A 20 -29.46 -32.38 1.15
C TYR A 20 -30.15 -33.74 1.25
N LEU A 21 -31.29 -33.79 1.89
CA LEU A 21 -32.07 -35.03 1.92
C LEU A 21 -32.52 -35.48 0.54
N SER A 22 -32.96 -34.55 -0.33
CA SER A 22 -33.31 -34.85 -1.72
C SER A 22 -32.14 -35.39 -2.52
N VAL A 23 -30.94 -34.77 -2.37
CA VAL A 23 -29.72 -35.22 -3.04
C VAL A 23 -29.29 -36.61 -2.55
N LEU A 24 -29.33 -36.85 -1.23
CA LEU A 24 -28.98 -38.12 -0.64
C LEU A 24 -29.95 -39.25 -1.09
N ALA A 25 -31.25 -38.97 -1.09
CA ALA A 25 -32.25 -39.92 -1.56
C ALA A 25 -32.07 -40.25 -3.06
N SER A 26 -31.82 -39.23 -3.89
CA SER A 26 -31.55 -39.43 -5.32
C SER A 26 -30.27 -40.21 -5.56
N ALA A 27 -29.22 -39.96 -4.76
CA ALA A 27 -27.95 -40.71 -4.85
C ALA A 27 -28.15 -42.18 -4.51
N THR A 28 -28.89 -42.47 -3.45
CA THR A 28 -29.23 -43.83 -3.04
C THR A 28 -30.05 -44.54 -4.12
N TRP A 29 -31.10 -43.93 -4.63
CA TRP A 29 -31.90 -44.52 -5.71
C TRP A 29 -31.06 -44.82 -6.96
N LEU A 30 -30.20 -43.88 -7.35
CA LEU A 30 -29.31 -44.07 -8.49
C LEU A 30 -28.24 -45.15 -8.24
N ALA A 31 -27.75 -45.30 -7.01
CA ALA A 31 -26.79 -46.33 -6.63
C ALA A 31 -27.38 -47.74 -6.80
N TYR A 32 -28.63 -47.92 -6.40
CA TYR A 32 -29.35 -49.16 -6.64
C TYR A 32 -29.59 -49.39 -8.15
N GLY A 33 -30.07 -48.36 -8.86
CA GLY A 33 -30.27 -48.45 -10.32
C GLY A 33 -28.99 -48.87 -11.06
N LEU A 34 -27.87 -48.22 -10.79
CA LEU A 34 -26.60 -48.53 -11.43
C LEU A 34 -26.04 -49.91 -11.02
N ARG A 35 -26.31 -50.39 -9.80
CA ARG A 35 -25.83 -51.69 -9.35
C ARG A 35 -26.62 -52.86 -9.93
N PHE A 36 -27.90 -52.68 -10.19
CA PHE A 36 -28.83 -53.73 -10.63
C PHE A 36 -29.43 -53.44 -12.03
N ASP A 37 -28.75 -52.68 -12.87
CA ASP A 37 -29.17 -52.31 -14.22
C ASP A 37 -30.64 -51.82 -14.31
N PHE A 38 -31.07 -51.05 -13.31
CA PHE A 38 -32.44 -50.53 -13.09
C PHE A 38 -33.52 -51.62 -12.88
N ALA A 39 -33.12 -52.88 -12.68
CA ALA A 39 -33.97 -54.02 -12.38
C ALA A 39 -33.71 -54.55 -10.95
N VAL A 40 -34.08 -53.73 -9.93
CA VAL A 40 -33.79 -54.07 -8.52
C VAL A 40 -34.60 -55.29 -8.08
N PRO A 41 -33.98 -56.38 -7.59
CA PRO A 41 -34.66 -57.59 -7.10
C PRO A 41 -35.64 -57.25 -5.95
N LEU A 42 -36.78 -57.99 -5.90
CA LEU A 42 -37.84 -57.77 -4.89
C LEU A 42 -37.34 -57.86 -3.44
N GLU A 43 -36.39 -58.76 -3.18
CA GLU A 43 -35.75 -58.90 -1.87
C GLU A 43 -35.06 -57.60 -1.39
N HIS A 44 -34.42 -56.87 -2.32
CA HIS A 44 -33.80 -55.59 -1.98
C HIS A 44 -34.81 -54.43 -1.91
N GLN A 45 -35.96 -54.51 -2.60
CA GLN A 45 -36.97 -53.45 -2.58
C GLN A 45 -37.69 -53.33 -1.23
N LEU A 46 -37.93 -54.45 -0.55
CA LEU A 46 -38.63 -54.48 0.72
C LEU A 46 -37.80 -53.87 1.86
N HIS A 47 -36.47 -54.00 1.80
CA HIS A 47 -35.55 -53.52 2.85
C HIS A 47 -35.03 -52.08 2.59
N VAL A 48 -35.24 -51.51 1.41
CA VAL A 48 -34.80 -50.16 1.05
C VAL A 48 -35.38 -49.11 2.01
N THR A 49 -36.64 -49.20 2.37
CA THR A 49 -37.31 -48.17 3.20
C THR A 49 -36.88 -48.24 4.66
N GLU A 50 -36.62 -49.40 5.22
CA GLU A 50 -36.22 -49.56 6.62
C GLU A 50 -34.75 -49.20 6.87
N THR A 51 -33.88 -49.59 5.93
CA THR A 51 -32.45 -49.46 6.13
C THR A 51 -31.92 -48.05 5.74
N TRP A 52 -32.51 -47.41 4.72
CA TRP A 52 -31.96 -46.18 4.21
C TRP A 52 -32.35 -44.91 5.00
N VAL A 53 -33.44 -44.91 5.72
CA VAL A 53 -33.86 -43.78 6.55
C VAL A 53 -32.79 -43.45 7.62
N TRP A 54 -32.28 -44.47 8.33
CA TRP A 54 -31.24 -44.23 9.34
C TRP A 54 -29.90 -43.89 8.69
N VAL A 55 -29.54 -44.43 7.50
CA VAL A 55 -28.32 -44.06 6.75
C VAL A 55 -28.34 -42.57 6.37
N TRP A 56 -29.49 -42.08 5.88
CA TRP A 56 -29.66 -40.62 5.61
C TRP A 56 -29.54 -39.78 6.88
N VAL A 57 -30.10 -40.21 7.99
CA VAL A 57 -29.96 -39.53 9.28
C VAL A 57 -28.49 -39.46 9.70
N VAL A 58 -27.76 -40.56 9.63
CA VAL A 58 -26.32 -40.60 9.96
C VAL A 58 -25.52 -39.70 9.06
N LYS A 59 -25.76 -39.72 7.73
CA LYS A 59 -25.11 -38.79 6.79
C LYS A 59 -25.42 -37.33 7.08
N LEU A 60 -26.68 -36.98 7.37
CA LEU A 60 -27.07 -35.62 7.73
C LEU A 60 -26.42 -35.17 9.03
N LEU A 61 -26.35 -36.03 10.05
CA LEU A 61 -25.63 -35.72 11.29
C LEU A 61 -24.14 -35.49 11.06
N ALA A 62 -23.47 -36.32 10.23
CA ALA A 62 -22.09 -36.13 9.86
C ALA A 62 -21.87 -34.80 9.13
N LEU A 63 -22.79 -34.40 8.25
CA LEU A 63 -22.76 -33.10 7.56
C LEU A 63 -22.97 -31.92 8.51
N VAL A 64 -23.82 -32.07 9.57
CA VAL A 64 -23.99 -31.03 10.61
C VAL A 64 -22.69 -30.89 11.41
N VAL A 65 -22.08 -32.00 11.84
CA VAL A 65 -20.81 -32.01 12.59
C VAL A 65 -19.67 -31.42 11.76
N ALA A 66 -19.64 -31.73 10.46
CA ALA A 66 -18.67 -31.15 9.52
C ALA A 66 -18.93 -29.66 9.19
N GLY A 67 -19.93 -29.03 9.82
CA GLY A 67 -20.23 -27.61 9.65
C GLY A 67 -20.91 -27.25 8.33
N GLN A 68 -21.38 -28.25 7.56
CA GLN A 68 -21.91 -28.02 6.21
C GLN A 68 -23.25 -27.27 6.18
N PHE A 69 -23.98 -27.19 7.29
CA PHE A 69 -25.22 -26.42 7.44
C PHE A 69 -24.98 -24.97 7.85
N TYR A 70 -23.77 -24.64 8.32
CA TYR A 70 -23.42 -23.28 8.77
C TYR A 70 -22.69 -22.48 7.70
N SER A 71 -22.14 -23.13 6.67
CA SER A 71 -21.49 -22.45 5.55
C SER A 71 -22.52 -21.90 4.56
N LEU A 72 -22.29 -20.66 4.08
CA LEU A 72 -23.13 -20.05 3.04
C LEU A 72 -22.89 -20.80 1.72
N LEU A 73 -23.96 -21.21 1.03
CA LEU A 73 -23.91 -21.90 -0.27
C LEU A 73 -23.11 -21.10 -1.33
N SER A 74 -23.03 -19.79 -1.17
CA SER A 74 -22.34 -18.88 -2.09
C SER A 74 -20.82 -18.83 -1.93
N PHE A 75 -20.27 -19.34 -0.81
CA PHE A 75 -18.83 -19.32 -0.52
C PHE A 75 -18.30 -20.75 -0.31
N PHE A 76 -18.43 -21.58 -1.35
CA PHE A 76 -17.90 -22.93 -1.32
C PHE A 76 -16.41 -22.93 -1.71
N SER A 77 -15.56 -23.37 -0.79
CA SER A 77 -14.10 -23.36 -0.90
C SER A 77 -13.52 -24.77 -0.96
N LEU A 78 -12.25 -24.91 -1.38
CA LEU A 78 -11.53 -26.20 -1.35
C LEU A 78 -11.49 -26.85 0.04
N PRO A 79 -11.31 -26.13 1.16
CA PRO A 79 -11.46 -26.67 2.51
C PRO A 79 -12.84 -27.25 2.79
N ASP A 80 -13.92 -26.64 2.29
CA ASP A 80 -15.29 -27.14 2.49
C ASP A 80 -15.53 -28.42 1.71
N LEU A 81 -14.96 -28.53 0.49
CA LEU A 81 -14.99 -29.75 -0.31
C LEU A 81 -14.26 -30.91 0.40
N LYS A 82 -13.09 -30.63 1.01
CA LYS A 82 -12.35 -31.63 1.81
C LYS A 82 -13.15 -32.09 3.01
N ARG A 83 -13.79 -31.18 3.76
CA ARG A 83 -14.65 -31.53 4.90
C ARG A 83 -15.87 -32.34 4.50
N LEU A 84 -16.49 -32.00 3.35
CA LEU A 84 -17.60 -32.77 2.78
C LEU A 84 -17.17 -34.21 2.43
N GLY A 85 -16.04 -34.36 1.74
CA GLY A 85 -15.50 -35.65 1.36
C GLY A 85 -15.12 -36.50 2.58
N LEU A 86 -14.52 -35.88 3.60
CA LEU A 86 -14.15 -36.58 4.84
C LEU A 86 -15.38 -37.05 5.61
N ALA A 87 -16.42 -36.20 5.74
CA ALA A 87 -17.66 -36.56 6.45
C ALA A 87 -18.38 -37.74 5.79
N LEU A 88 -18.57 -37.69 4.47
CA LEU A 88 -19.20 -38.78 3.73
C LEU A 88 -18.32 -40.02 3.65
N GLY A 89 -17.01 -39.89 3.52
CA GLY A 89 -16.04 -40.97 3.53
C GLY A 89 -16.05 -41.74 4.84
N VAL A 90 -16.06 -41.06 5.99
CA VAL A 90 -16.15 -41.68 7.31
C VAL A 90 -17.45 -42.49 7.46
N VAL A 91 -18.59 -41.90 7.05
CA VAL A 91 -19.88 -42.62 7.09
C VAL A 91 -19.85 -43.86 6.19
N THR A 92 -19.34 -43.73 4.96
CA THR A 92 -19.24 -44.88 4.02
C THR A 92 -18.34 -45.99 4.56
N LEU A 93 -17.19 -45.64 5.15
CA LEU A 93 -16.29 -46.61 5.80
C LEU A 93 -16.95 -47.23 7.04
N GLY A 94 -17.69 -46.46 7.81
CA GLY A 94 -18.47 -46.96 8.97
C GLY A 94 -19.53 -48.00 8.54
N LEU A 95 -20.27 -47.71 7.47
CA LEU A 95 -21.24 -48.64 6.89
C LEU A 95 -20.56 -49.91 6.36
N PHE A 96 -19.37 -49.79 5.75
CA PHE A 96 -18.57 -50.92 5.31
C PHE A 96 -18.09 -51.77 6.49
N GLY A 97 -17.60 -51.16 7.57
CA GLY A 97 -17.22 -51.84 8.81
C GLY A 97 -18.39 -52.54 9.48
N GLN A 98 -19.55 -51.87 9.52
CA GLN A 98 -20.78 -52.44 10.08
C GLN A 98 -21.29 -53.63 9.24
N TRP A 99 -21.08 -53.59 7.91
CA TRP A 99 -21.41 -54.71 7.01
C TRP A 99 -20.70 -56.01 7.40
N TYR A 100 -19.48 -55.96 7.92
CA TYR A 100 -18.70 -57.10 8.39
C TYR A 100 -19.06 -57.56 9.82
N ALA A 101 -19.63 -56.64 10.63
CA ALA A 101 -19.85 -56.88 12.06
C ALA A 101 -21.29 -57.29 12.44
N VAL A 102 -22.27 -56.98 11.58
CA VAL A 102 -23.71 -57.15 11.90
C VAL A 102 -24.45 -57.78 10.73
N ASP A 103 -25.04 -58.98 10.95
CA ASP A 103 -25.76 -59.75 9.92
C ASP A 103 -26.92 -58.98 9.27
N ALA A 104 -27.61 -58.13 10.02
CA ALA A 104 -28.73 -57.31 9.50
C ALA A 104 -28.32 -56.32 8.38
N VAL A 105 -27.03 -55.99 8.23
CA VAL A 105 -26.51 -55.11 7.19
C VAL A 105 -26.03 -55.87 5.95
N HIS A 106 -25.94 -57.18 6.01
CA HIS A 106 -25.57 -58.01 4.87
C HIS A 106 -26.58 -57.97 3.71
N GLU A 107 -27.80 -57.50 3.96
CA GLU A 107 -28.83 -57.30 2.95
C GLU A 107 -28.53 -56.16 1.99
N MET A 108 -27.64 -55.20 2.40
CA MET A 108 -27.14 -54.17 1.52
C MET A 108 -26.01 -54.68 0.63
N SER A 109 -26.12 -54.53 -0.68
CA SER A 109 -25.00 -54.83 -1.59
C SER A 109 -23.81 -53.91 -1.33
N ARG A 110 -22.59 -54.47 -1.16
CA ARG A 110 -21.33 -53.69 -1.00
C ARG A 110 -21.15 -52.64 -2.09
N GLY A 111 -21.52 -52.98 -3.33
CA GLY A 111 -21.45 -52.06 -4.47
C GLY A 111 -22.37 -50.87 -4.31
N VAL A 112 -23.57 -51.06 -3.70
CA VAL A 112 -24.49 -49.96 -3.43
C VAL A 112 -23.93 -48.99 -2.38
N ILE A 113 -23.28 -49.50 -1.32
CA ILE A 113 -22.67 -48.66 -0.27
C ILE A 113 -21.59 -47.72 -0.87
N VAL A 114 -20.72 -48.27 -1.73
CA VAL A 114 -19.66 -47.48 -2.39
C VAL A 114 -20.24 -46.50 -3.38
N LEU A 115 -21.15 -46.92 -4.26
CA LEU A 115 -21.78 -46.07 -5.25
C LEU A 115 -22.57 -44.93 -4.60
N ASP A 116 -23.32 -45.22 -3.53
CA ASP A 116 -24.09 -44.23 -2.77
C ASP A 116 -23.19 -43.19 -2.09
N GLY A 117 -22.03 -43.59 -1.55
CA GLY A 117 -21.02 -42.68 -1.00
C GLY A 117 -20.48 -41.72 -2.07
N ILE A 118 -20.07 -42.25 -3.22
CA ILE A 118 -19.53 -41.47 -4.34
C ILE A 118 -20.61 -40.51 -4.90
N LEU A 119 -21.82 -41.04 -5.18
CA LEU A 119 -22.91 -40.25 -5.75
C LEU A 119 -23.41 -39.15 -4.79
N SER A 120 -23.47 -39.45 -3.48
CA SER A 120 -23.78 -38.47 -2.45
C SER A 120 -22.74 -37.31 -2.44
N PHE A 121 -21.46 -37.64 -2.50
CA PHE A 121 -20.38 -36.62 -2.57
C PHE A 121 -20.49 -35.79 -3.84
N LEU A 122 -20.57 -36.44 -5.02
CA LEU A 122 -20.66 -35.75 -6.30
C LEU A 122 -21.93 -34.89 -6.39
N GLY A 123 -23.08 -35.40 -5.93
CA GLY A 123 -24.36 -34.69 -5.96
C GLY A 123 -24.35 -33.43 -5.07
N LEU A 124 -23.84 -33.55 -3.84
CA LEU A 124 -23.74 -32.42 -2.93
C LEU A 124 -22.70 -31.39 -3.40
N ALA A 125 -21.56 -31.84 -3.91
CA ALA A 125 -20.52 -30.96 -4.49
C ALA A 125 -21.06 -30.23 -5.72
N ALA A 126 -21.72 -30.93 -6.65
CA ALA A 126 -22.34 -30.36 -7.85
C ALA A 126 -23.42 -29.34 -7.51
N CYS A 127 -24.28 -29.65 -6.52
CA CYS A 127 -25.34 -28.74 -6.05
C CYS A 127 -24.74 -27.44 -5.51
N ARG A 128 -23.69 -27.50 -4.71
CA ARG A 128 -23.01 -26.31 -4.14
C ARG A 128 -22.25 -25.53 -5.21
N LEU A 129 -21.53 -26.21 -6.09
CA LEU A 129 -20.83 -25.58 -7.20
C LEU A 129 -21.81 -24.91 -8.17
N GLY A 130 -22.91 -25.60 -8.51
CA GLY A 130 -23.97 -25.06 -9.35
C GLY A 130 -24.59 -23.79 -8.77
N PHE A 131 -24.89 -23.79 -7.47
CA PHE A 131 -25.40 -22.59 -6.78
C PHE A 131 -24.41 -21.42 -6.80
N ARG A 132 -23.10 -21.71 -6.66
CA ARG A 132 -22.02 -20.72 -6.80
C ARG A 132 -21.97 -20.16 -8.22
N LEU A 133 -21.98 -21.01 -9.24
CA LEU A 133 -21.90 -20.61 -10.66
C LEU A 133 -23.15 -19.81 -11.10
N VAL A 134 -24.35 -20.25 -10.71
CA VAL A 134 -25.59 -19.51 -11.00
C VAL A 134 -25.57 -18.13 -10.36
N ARG A 135 -25.09 -18.00 -9.13
CA ARG A 135 -25.01 -16.70 -8.46
C ARG A 135 -23.90 -15.80 -9.04
N GLN A 136 -22.78 -16.36 -9.45
CA GLN A 136 -21.74 -15.61 -10.18
C GLN A 136 -22.25 -15.18 -11.57
N GLY A 137 -23.04 -16.00 -12.23
CA GLY A 137 -23.64 -15.67 -13.54
C GLY A 137 -24.84 -14.72 -13.48
N THR A 138 -25.62 -14.73 -12.38
CA THR A 138 -26.78 -13.83 -12.21
C THR A 138 -26.40 -12.50 -11.58
N GLY A 139 -25.29 -12.41 -10.84
CA GLY A 139 -24.72 -11.14 -10.38
C GLY A 139 -24.25 -10.24 -11.53
N GLY A 140 -23.95 -10.81 -12.70
CA GLY A 140 -23.56 -10.08 -13.91
C GLY A 140 -24.72 -9.63 -14.80
N LYS A 141 -25.97 -9.97 -14.51
CA LYS A 141 -27.14 -9.64 -15.38
C LYS A 141 -28.22 -8.78 -14.75
N ALA A 142 -28.16 -8.52 -13.46
CA ALA A 142 -29.11 -7.64 -12.77
C ALA A 142 -28.55 -6.22 -12.67
N GLY A 143 -28.78 -5.40 -13.68
CA GLY A 143 -28.45 -3.99 -13.74
C GLY A 143 -27.16 -3.73 -14.53
N ARG A 144 -27.27 -3.72 -15.85
CA ARG A 144 -26.43 -2.86 -16.69
C ARG A 144 -26.81 -1.40 -16.41
N GLN A 145 -26.48 -0.88 -15.23
CA GLN A 145 -26.03 0.49 -15.14
C GLN A 145 -24.76 0.54 -15.98
N MET A 146 -24.70 1.46 -16.91
CA MET A 146 -23.50 1.72 -17.72
C MET A 146 -22.37 2.05 -16.74
N GLY A 147 -21.62 1.02 -16.30
CA GLY A 147 -20.44 1.19 -15.48
C GLY A 147 -19.35 1.81 -16.35
N VAL A 148 -18.55 2.69 -15.78
CA VAL A 148 -17.37 3.29 -16.41
C VAL A 148 -16.40 2.16 -16.80
N ARG A 149 -16.10 2.04 -18.09
CA ARG A 149 -15.19 1.00 -18.61
C ARG A 149 -13.76 1.44 -18.40
N VAL A 150 -13.00 0.62 -17.67
CA VAL A 150 -11.62 0.96 -17.32
C VAL A 150 -10.63 -0.03 -17.94
N ALA A 151 -9.54 0.51 -18.48
CA ALA A 151 -8.35 -0.28 -18.78
C ALA A 151 -7.38 -0.20 -17.59
N ILE A 152 -6.62 -1.28 -17.35
CA ILE A 152 -5.62 -1.36 -16.30
C ILE A 152 -4.25 -1.48 -16.96
N VAL A 153 -3.36 -0.53 -16.69
CA VAL A 153 -1.95 -0.59 -17.09
C VAL A 153 -1.15 -1.23 -15.96
N GLY A 154 -0.54 -2.38 -16.24
CA GLY A 154 0.14 -3.23 -15.28
C GLY A 154 -0.67 -4.49 -14.93
N ALA A 155 -0.28 -5.63 -15.52
CA ALA A 155 -0.87 -6.95 -15.29
C ALA A 155 -0.04 -7.77 -14.26
N GLY A 156 0.47 -7.10 -13.24
CA GLY A 156 1.15 -7.70 -12.08
C GLY A 156 0.16 -8.04 -10.96
N GLU A 157 0.70 -8.37 -9.77
CA GLU A 157 -0.09 -8.76 -8.60
C GLU A 157 -1.06 -7.65 -8.16
N VAL A 158 -0.61 -6.39 -8.20
CA VAL A 158 -1.43 -5.21 -7.84
C VAL A 158 -2.58 -5.05 -8.82
N GLY A 159 -2.30 -5.08 -10.14
CA GLY A 159 -3.34 -4.97 -11.17
C GLY A 159 -4.35 -6.12 -11.11
N ALA A 160 -3.89 -7.35 -10.87
CA ALA A 160 -4.76 -8.52 -10.74
C ALA A 160 -5.68 -8.40 -9.51
N THR A 161 -5.16 -7.94 -8.38
CA THR A 161 -5.95 -7.72 -7.17
C THR A 161 -6.97 -6.60 -7.37
N LEU A 162 -6.55 -5.48 -7.97
CA LEU A 162 -7.43 -4.36 -8.33
C LEU A 162 -8.57 -4.81 -9.24
N ALA A 163 -8.30 -5.56 -10.32
CA ALA A 163 -9.33 -6.04 -11.23
C ALA A 163 -10.38 -6.89 -10.52
N ARG A 164 -9.96 -7.76 -9.59
CA ARG A 164 -10.87 -8.57 -8.77
C ARG A 164 -11.76 -7.72 -7.86
N GLU A 165 -11.19 -6.69 -7.24
CA GLU A 165 -11.95 -5.76 -6.39
C GLU A 165 -12.93 -4.91 -7.18
N LEU A 166 -12.51 -4.36 -8.33
CA LEU A 166 -13.37 -3.60 -9.24
C LEU A 166 -14.60 -4.42 -9.68
N GLN A 167 -14.41 -5.70 -10.03
CA GLN A 167 -15.51 -6.58 -10.43
C GLN A 167 -16.49 -6.88 -9.30
N THR A 168 -16.07 -6.79 -8.05
CA THR A 168 -16.90 -7.19 -6.90
C THR A 168 -17.53 -6.02 -6.15
N LYS A 169 -16.89 -4.85 -6.13
CA LYS A 169 -17.24 -3.76 -5.21
C LYS A 169 -17.48 -2.41 -5.89
N SER A 170 -17.28 -2.27 -7.20
CA SER A 170 -17.26 -0.98 -7.88
C SER A 170 -18.24 -0.90 -9.08
N THR A 171 -18.60 0.33 -9.46
CA THR A 171 -19.26 0.64 -10.74
C THR A 171 -18.27 0.68 -11.91
N LEU A 172 -16.96 0.62 -11.64
CA LEU A 172 -15.91 0.56 -12.64
C LEU A 172 -15.79 -0.87 -13.18
N GLN A 173 -15.78 -1.03 -14.50
CA GLN A 173 -15.71 -2.34 -15.15
C GLN A 173 -14.36 -2.50 -15.85
N PRO A 174 -13.45 -3.35 -15.36
CA PRO A 174 -12.20 -3.62 -16.04
C PRO A 174 -12.47 -4.40 -17.33
N VAL A 175 -12.05 -3.83 -18.47
CA VAL A 175 -12.30 -4.40 -19.81
C VAL A 175 -11.04 -4.93 -20.49
N ALA A 176 -9.86 -4.40 -20.12
CA ALA A 176 -8.57 -4.81 -20.68
C ALA A 176 -7.43 -4.54 -19.71
N PHE A 177 -6.36 -5.34 -19.82
CA PHE A 177 -5.05 -5.05 -19.27
C PHE A 177 -4.07 -4.71 -20.38
N PHE A 178 -3.10 -3.84 -20.06
CA PHE A 178 -1.91 -3.55 -20.85
C PHE A 178 -0.67 -3.76 -19.98
N ASP A 179 0.34 -4.45 -20.52
CA ASP A 179 1.58 -4.77 -19.78
C ASP A 179 2.72 -4.95 -20.77
N ASP A 180 3.91 -4.44 -20.43
CA ASP A 180 5.07 -4.50 -21.32
C ASP A 180 5.67 -5.91 -21.44
N GLU A 181 5.32 -6.81 -20.51
CA GLU A 181 5.81 -8.19 -20.52
C GLU A 181 5.07 -9.04 -21.56
N GLN A 182 5.73 -9.29 -22.69
CA GLN A 182 5.16 -10.04 -23.82
C GLN A 182 4.57 -11.41 -23.45
N ARG A 183 5.12 -12.07 -22.41
CA ARG A 183 4.62 -13.38 -21.94
C ARG A 183 3.19 -13.35 -21.42
N LYS A 184 2.72 -12.18 -21.01
CA LYS A 184 1.36 -11.98 -20.50
C LYS A 184 0.35 -11.70 -21.60
N HIS A 185 0.80 -11.27 -22.78
CA HIS A 185 -0.08 -10.90 -23.89
C HIS A 185 -0.95 -12.09 -24.34
N GLY A 186 -2.23 -11.82 -24.60
CA GLY A 186 -3.20 -12.84 -24.99
C GLY A 186 -3.69 -13.73 -23.84
N THR A 187 -3.19 -13.56 -22.61
CA THR A 187 -3.71 -14.25 -21.42
C THR A 187 -4.92 -13.51 -20.83
N GLN A 188 -5.56 -14.13 -19.83
CA GLN A 188 -6.66 -13.51 -19.08
C GLN A 188 -6.38 -13.54 -17.58
N ILE A 189 -6.61 -12.42 -16.92
CA ILE A 189 -6.50 -12.29 -15.47
C ILE A 189 -7.90 -11.99 -14.91
N HIS A 190 -8.44 -12.88 -14.09
CA HIS A 190 -9.83 -12.80 -13.59
C HIS A 190 -10.89 -12.60 -14.68
N GLY A 191 -10.65 -13.17 -15.88
CA GLY A 191 -11.56 -13.05 -17.04
C GLY A 191 -11.40 -11.74 -17.83
N VAL A 192 -10.44 -10.88 -17.49
CA VAL A 192 -10.09 -9.67 -18.24
C VAL A 192 -8.87 -9.96 -19.11
N PRO A 193 -8.93 -9.70 -20.44
CA PRO A 193 -7.83 -10.00 -21.35
C PRO A 193 -6.64 -9.04 -21.17
N VAL A 194 -5.42 -9.58 -21.29
CA VAL A 194 -4.18 -8.78 -21.46
C VAL A 194 -3.99 -8.58 -22.97
N VAL A 195 -4.28 -7.38 -23.44
CA VAL A 195 -4.37 -7.09 -24.89
C VAL A 195 -3.00 -6.96 -25.54
N GLY A 196 -2.07 -6.29 -24.86
CA GLY A 196 -0.72 -6.04 -25.41
C GLY A 196 0.10 -5.10 -24.53
N ALA A 197 1.15 -4.54 -25.13
CA ALA A 197 1.96 -3.49 -24.52
C ALA A 197 1.16 -2.18 -24.38
N VAL A 198 1.66 -1.26 -23.55
CA VAL A 198 0.96 0.01 -23.27
C VAL A 198 0.78 0.84 -24.54
N GLU A 199 1.74 0.80 -25.47
CA GLU A 199 1.72 1.52 -26.75
C GLU A 199 0.58 1.05 -27.66
N SER A 200 0.10 -0.19 -27.52
CA SER A 200 -1.03 -0.72 -28.28
C SER A 200 -2.39 -0.18 -27.84
N LEU A 201 -2.44 0.64 -26.80
CA LEU A 201 -3.65 1.25 -26.26
C LEU A 201 -4.29 2.22 -27.29
N SER A 202 -3.49 2.87 -28.14
CA SER A 202 -3.93 3.84 -29.13
C SER A 202 -4.74 3.24 -30.29
N GLU A 203 -4.45 2.01 -30.70
CA GLU A 203 -4.99 1.45 -31.94
C GLU A 203 -6.27 0.62 -31.74
N THR A 204 -6.40 -0.01 -30.57
CA THR A 204 -7.40 -1.09 -30.41
C THR A 204 -8.52 -0.74 -29.42
N VAL A 205 -8.35 0.16 -28.48
CA VAL A 205 -9.19 0.23 -27.27
C VAL A 205 -9.65 1.65 -26.89
N ALA A 206 -9.02 2.72 -27.38
CA ALA A 206 -9.38 4.09 -27.01
C ALA A 206 -10.91 4.40 -27.14
N PRO A 207 -11.64 3.90 -28.15
CA PRO A 207 -13.09 4.12 -28.27
C PRO A 207 -13.93 3.30 -27.27
N ALA A 208 -13.33 2.30 -26.62
CA ALA A 208 -14.02 1.34 -25.76
C ALA A 208 -13.71 1.50 -24.27
N VAL A 209 -12.87 2.47 -23.90
CA VAL A 209 -12.40 2.72 -22.54
C VAL A 209 -12.74 4.15 -22.16
N ASP A 210 -13.34 4.33 -20.99
CA ASP A 210 -13.74 5.64 -20.48
C ASP A 210 -12.64 6.23 -19.57
N GLU A 211 -11.84 5.37 -18.94
CA GLU A 211 -10.79 5.75 -17.98
C GLU A 211 -9.69 4.69 -17.90
N VAL A 212 -8.46 5.08 -17.57
CA VAL A 212 -7.33 4.17 -17.39
C VAL A 212 -6.84 4.20 -15.94
N ILE A 213 -6.52 3.03 -15.40
CA ILE A 213 -5.92 2.92 -14.06
C ILE A 213 -4.50 2.39 -14.19
N ILE A 214 -3.54 3.18 -13.73
CA ILE A 214 -2.12 2.81 -13.68
C ILE A 214 -1.87 2.00 -12.42
N ALA A 215 -1.66 0.69 -12.55
CA ALA A 215 -1.44 -0.25 -11.46
C ALA A 215 0.01 -0.79 -11.46
N MET A 216 0.97 0.12 -11.55
CA MET A 216 2.41 -0.17 -11.61
C MET A 216 3.18 0.54 -10.48
N PRO A 217 2.91 0.24 -9.19
CA PRO A 217 3.52 0.97 -8.06
C PRO A 217 5.03 0.79 -7.92
N SER A 218 5.61 -0.22 -8.61
CA SER A 218 7.05 -0.49 -8.63
C SER A 218 7.74 -0.02 -9.90
N ALA A 219 7.01 0.59 -10.86
CA ALA A 219 7.62 1.07 -12.08
C ALA A 219 8.45 2.34 -11.82
N PRO A 220 9.57 2.53 -12.55
CA PRO A 220 10.30 3.78 -12.53
C PRO A 220 9.40 4.96 -12.94
N GLY A 221 9.56 6.12 -12.29
CA GLY A 221 8.77 7.31 -12.60
C GLY A 221 8.83 7.74 -14.07
N ALA A 222 9.98 7.50 -14.75
CA ALA A 222 10.13 7.73 -16.19
C ALA A 222 9.09 6.92 -16.99
N ARG A 223 8.86 5.64 -16.63
CA ARG A 223 7.86 4.82 -17.31
C ARG A 223 6.43 5.29 -17.04
N VAL A 224 6.14 5.70 -15.80
CA VAL A 224 4.83 6.30 -15.46
C VAL A 224 4.61 7.57 -16.27
N ARG A 225 5.64 8.43 -16.42
CA ARG A 225 5.58 9.64 -17.25
C ARG A 225 5.24 9.33 -18.71
N GLU A 226 5.93 8.35 -19.32
CA GLU A 226 5.65 7.92 -20.70
C GLU A 226 4.21 7.45 -20.87
N VAL A 227 3.71 6.66 -19.92
CA VAL A 227 2.32 6.18 -19.94
C VAL A 227 1.34 7.35 -19.80
N VAL A 228 1.57 8.27 -18.87
CA VAL A 228 0.71 9.45 -18.68
C VAL A 228 0.71 10.31 -19.93
N ALA A 229 1.87 10.57 -20.54
CA ALA A 229 1.97 11.35 -21.78
C ALA A 229 1.18 10.69 -22.93
N LEU A 230 1.29 9.38 -23.10
CA LEU A 230 0.52 8.63 -24.10
C LEU A 230 -1.00 8.73 -23.85
N LEU A 231 -1.42 8.63 -22.59
CA LEU A 231 -2.84 8.72 -22.23
C LEU A 231 -3.40 10.12 -22.46
N ASP A 232 -2.61 11.14 -22.22
CA ASP A 232 -2.95 12.54 -22.47
C ASP A 232 -3.11 12.81 -23.97
N GLU A 233 -2.18 12.34 -24.82
CA GLU A 233 -2.31 12.39 -26.28
C GLU A 233 -3.59 11.72 -26.80
N LEU A 234 -4.05 10.67 -26.11
CA LEU A 234 -5.29 9.95 -26.45
C LEU A 234 -6.55 10.59 -25.83
N GLY A 235 -6.41 11.64 -25.03
CA GLY A 235 -7.51 12.29 -24.31
C GLY A 235 -8.17 11.41 -23.24
N LEU A 236 -7.44 10.44 -22.69
CA LEU A 236 -7.93 9.49 -21.69
C LEU A 236 -7.55 9.93 -20.28
N HIS A 237 -8.57 10.07 -19.43
CA HIS A 237 -8.33 10.32 -18.00
C HIS A 237 -7.69 9.11 -17.34
N CYS A 238 -6.71 9.38 -16.45
CA CYS A 238 -6.06 8.30 -15.70
C CYS A 238 -6.06 8.53 -14.19
N ARG A 239 -6.14 7.42 -13.46
CA ARG A 239 -5.89 7.34 -12.02
C ARG A 239 -4.79 6.34 -11.73
N THR A 240 -4.22 6.42 -10.55
CA THR A 240 -3.17 5.49 -10.10
C THR A 240 -3.53 4.82 -8.79
N VAL A 241 -2.90 3.67 -8.55
CA VAL A 241 -2.90 2.99 -7.26
C VAL A 241 -1.72 3.54 -6.44
N PRO A 242 -1.92 3.88 -5.15
CA PRO A 242 -0.83 4.29 -4.27
C PRO A 242 0.29 3.24 -4.19
N SER A 243 1.48 3.67 -3.78
CA SER A 243 2.62 2.76 -3.59
C SER A 243 2.34 1.68 -2.53
N MET A 244 3.03 0.54 -2.60
CA MET A 244 2.86 -0.58 -1.67
C MET A 244 3.02 -0.17 -0.19
N SER A 245 3.85 0.83 0.11
CA SER A 245 4.02 1.37 1.46
C SER A 245 2.81 2.17 1.97
N GLN A 246 2.00 2.70 1.06
CA GLN A 246 0.77 3.46 1.37
C GLN A 246 -0.47 2.56 1.43
N LEU A 247 -0.41 1.34 0.88
CA LEU A 247 -1.52 0.38 0.83
C LEU A 247 -1.73 -0.43 2.12
N ALA A 248 -1.00 -0.13 3.18
CA ALA A 248 -1.01 -0.94 4.41
C ALA A 248 -2.37 -1.04 5.14
N VAL A 249 -3.36 -0.18 4.82
CA VAL A 249 -4.71 -0.24 5.44
C VAL A 249 -5.77 0.24 4.45
N GLY A 250 -6.45 -0.65 3.72
CA GLY A 250 -7.65 -0.29 2.97
C GLY A 250 -7.89 -1.10 1.69
N ASP A 251 -9.09 -0.99 1.14
CA ASP A 251 -9.46 -1.53 -0.19
C ASP A 251 -8.78 -0.70 -1.29
N MET A 252 -8.18 -1.34 -2.30
CA MET A 252 -7.49 -0.66 -3.41
C MET A 252 -8.42 0.27 -4.20
N VAL A 253 -9.68 -0.09 -4.34
CA VAL A 253 -10.68 0.72 -5.07
C VAL A 253 -10.93 2.06 -4.40
N THR A 254 -10.94 2.12 -3.07
CA THR A 254 -11.10 3.37 -2.32
C THR A 254 -9.83 4.21 -2.28
N ALA A 255 -8.68 3.59 -2.57
CA ALA A 255 -7.37 4.23 -2.61
C ALA A 255 -7.02 4.81 -3.99
N LEU A 256 -7.84 4.60 -5.03
CA LEU A 256 -7.61 5.18 -6.35
C LEU A 256 -7.64 6.71 -6.30
N ARG A 257 -6.57 7.34 -6.77
CA ARG A 257 -6.42 8.79 -6.80
C ARG A 257 -5.92 9.28 -8.17
N PRO A 258 -6.09 10.56 -8.51
CA PRO A 258 -5.41 11.14 -9.66
C PRO A 258 -3.90 10.91 -9.59
N VAL A 259 -3.25 10.85 -10.75
CA VAL A 259 -1.79 10.77 -10.83
C VAL A 259 -1.21 12.09 -10.32
N GLU A 260 -0.31 12.01 -9.38
CA GLU A 260 0.41 13.15 -8.82
C GLU A 260 1.83 13.22 -9.39
N ILE A 261 2.44 14.41 -9.29
CA ILE A 261 3.82 14.60 -9.74
C ILE A 261 4.82 13.68 -9.01
N THR A 262 4.48 13.26 -7.80
CA THR A 262 5.26 12.27 -7.03
C THR A 262 5.33 10.90 -7.69
N ASP A 263 4.29 10.51 -8.44
CA ASP A 263 4.24 9.25 -9.17
C ASP A 263 5.11 9.30 -10.44
N VAL A 264 5.11 10.46 -11.09
CA VAL A 264 5.86 10.74 -12.33
C VAL A 264 7.36 10.90 -12.06
N LEU A 265 7.73 11.49 -10.92
CA LEU A 265 9.11 11.69 -10.49
C LEU A 265 9.60 10.60 -9.52
N GLY A 266 8.73 9.67 -9.15
CA GLY A 266 9.05 8.54 -8.29
C GLY A 266 10.12 7.64 -8.92
N ARG A 267 10.90 7.01 -8.08
CA ARG A 267 11.89 6.02 -8.45
C ARG A 267 11.60 4.71 -7.70
N GLU A 268 12.32 3.66 -8.05
CA GLU A 268 12.19 2.37 -7.37
C GLU A 268 12.29 2.55 -5.85
N SER A 269 11.42 1.87 -5.12
CA SER A 269 11.41 1.93 -3.66
C SER A 269 12.72 1.34 -3.11
N VAL A 270 13.45 2.15 -2.36
CA VAL A 270 14.67 1.70 -1.67
C VAL A 270 14.28 0.89 -0.42
N ASP A 271 14.94 -0.26 -0.22
CA ASP A 271 14.80 -0.99 1.05
C ASP A 271 15.32 -0.12 2.21
N LEU A 272 14.43 0.31 3.06
CA LEU A 272 14.74 1.19 4.20
C LEU A 272 15.36 0.44 5.39
N GLY A 273 15.46 -0.90 5.33
CA GLY A 273 16.03 -1.71 6.41
C GLY A 273 15.27 -1.57 7.72
N THR A 274 13.94 -1.57 7.63
CA THR A 274 13.00 -1.26 8.74
C THR A 274 13.30 -2.04 10.01
N GLU A 275 13.66 -3.31 9.92
CA GLU A 275 13.98 -4.15 11.08
C GLU A 275 15.27 -3.70 11.80
N THR A 276 16.29 -3.30 11.04
CA THR A 276 17.55 -2.76 11.61
C THR A 276 17.30 -1.46 12.36
N VAL A 277 16.47 -0.58 11.77
CA VAL A 277 16.11 0.71 12.40
C VAL A 277 15.25 0.47 13.63
N ARG A 278 14.30 -0.46 13.60
CA ARG A 278 13.46 -0.83 14.74
C ARG A 278 14.31 -1.30 15.93
N LYS A 279 15.23 -2.24 15.71
CA LYS A 279 16.17 -2.72 16.76
C LYS A 279 17.04 -1.60 17.31
N PHE A 280 17.46 -0.67 16.45
CA PHE A 280 18.24 0.48 16.89
C PHE A 280 17.45 1.41 17.82
N LEU A 281 16.14 1.56 17.61
CA LEU A 281 15.26 2.50 18.35
C LEU A 281 14.63 1.87 19.59
N GLU A 282 14.69 0.57 19.76
CA GLU A 282 14.07 -0.15 20.87
C GLU A 282 14.54 0.38 22.23
N GLY A 283 13.58 0.73 23.10
CA GLY A 283 13.83 1.27 24.44
C GLY A 283 14.49 2.65 24.48
N LYS A 284 14.51 3.41 23.37
CA LYS A 284 15.18 4.71 23.30
C LYS A 284 14.23 5.89 23.38
N THR A 285 14.70 6.95 23.99
CA THR A 285 14.13 8.28 23.89
C THR A 285 14.73 9.01 22.69
N VAL A 286 13.88 9.41 21.75
CA VAL A 286 14.28 10.12 20.54
C VAL A 286 13.78 11.56 20.59
N LEU A 287 14.63 12.52 20.24
CA LEU A 287 14.28 13.93 20.13
C LEU A 287 14.40 14.39 18.69
N VAL A 288 13.36 15.06 18.17
CA VAL A 288 13.36 15.66 16.83
C VAL A 288 13.21 17.16 16.96
N THR A 289 14.17 17.93 16.45
CA THR A 289 14.03 19.39 16.34
C THR A 289 13.50 19.78 14.97
N GLY A 290 12.71 20.83 14.89
CA GLY A 290 11.98 21.17 13.68
C GLY A 290 10.93 20.11 13.36
N ALA A 291 10.31 19.56 14.41
CA ALA A 291 9.38 18.44 14.35
C ALA A 291 8.14 18.70 13.48
N GLY A 292 7.73 19.96 13.30
CA GLY A 292 6.63 20.36 12.42
C GLY A 292 7.04 20.68 10.98
N GLY A 293 8.35 20.71 10.67
CA GLY A 293 8.85 20.92 9.31
C GLY A 293 8.63 19.69 8.41
N SER A 294 8.80 19.83 7.09
CA SER A 294 8.54 18.75 6.11
C SER A 294 9.30 17.45 6.40
N ILE A 295 10.59 17.52 6.74
CA ILE A 295 11.39 16.33 7.09
C ILE A 295 11.14 15.92 8.55
N GLY A 296 11.06 16.90 9.47
CA GLY A 296 10.86 16.63 10.89
C GLY A 296 9.55 15.92 11.17
N SER A 297 8.44 16.36 10.55
CA SER A 297 7.13 15.72 10.73
C SER A 297 7.09 14.30 10.18
N GLU A 298 7.72 14.05 9.03
CA GLU A 298 7.81 12.71 8.47
C GLU A 298 8.70 11.78 9.30
N LEU A 299 9.82 12.29 9.82
CA LEU A 299 10.63 11.54 10.81
C LEU A 299 9.78 11.17 12.02
N CYS A 300 8.95 12.08 12.53
CA CYS A 300 8.08 11.81 13.67
C CYS A 300 7.02 10.74 13.35
N ARG A 301 6.41 10.76 12.16
CA ARG A 301 5.44 9.73 11.71
C ARG A 301 6.08 8.35 11.63
N GLN A 302 7.25 8.26 10.98
CA GLN A 302 7.95 6.98 10.84
C GLN A 302 8.48 6.47 12.19
N LEU A 303 9.02 7.35 13.03
CA LEU A 303 9.45 7.00 14.39
C LEU A 303 8.27 6.48 15.23
N ALA A 304 7.08 7.10 15.11
CA ALA A 304 5.90 6.63 15.82
C ALA A 304 5.51 5.19 15.42
N GLN A 305 5.65 4.82 14.15
CA GLN A 305 5.41 3.46 13.66
C GLN A 305 6.51 2.45 14.07
N LEU A 306 7.75 2.93 14.22
CA LEU A 306 8.89 2.11 14.62
C LEU A 306 8.94 1.82 16.12
N GLY A 307 8.24 2.63 16.95
CA GLY A 307 7.97 2.37 18.36
C GLY A 307 9.16 2.58 19.31
N PRO A 308 9.89 3.72 19.31
CA PRO A 308 10.79 4.05 20.40
C PRO A 308 10.02 4.21 21.73
N GLU A 309 10.70 4.18 22.86
CA GLU A 309 10.04 4.33 24.17
C GLU A 309 9.35 5.69 24.34
N LYS A 310 9.99 6.76 23.85
CA LYS A 310 9.48 8.13 23.95
C LYS A 310 9.96 8.98 22.77
N LEU A 311 9.08 9.84 22.24
CA LEU A 311 9.40 10.78 21.19
C LEU A 311 9.19 12.22 21.69
N VAL A 312 10.24 13.03 21.68
CA VAL A 312 10.22 14.45 22.08
C VAL A 312 10.21 15.32 20.84
N LEU A 313 9.16 16.14 20.70
CA LEU A 313 8.90 16.98 19.53
C LEU A 313 9.30 18.42 19.87
N VAL A 314 10.40 18.91 19.35
CA VAL A 314 10.84 20.30 19.54
C VAL A 314 10.51 21.12 18.28
N GLU A 315 9.65 22.09 18.43
CA GLU A 315 9.24 22.99 17.35
C GLU A 315 8.94 24.39 17.92
N ARG A 316 9.28 25.43 17.17
CA ARG A 316 9.00 26.82 17.54
C ARG A 316 7.63 27.34 17.11
N SER A 317 7.02 26.71 16.12
CA SER A 317 5.67 27.03 15.63
C SER A 317 4.65 26.22 16.41
N GLU A 318 3.81 26.90 17.20
CA GLU A 318 2.71 26.27 17.93
C GLU A 318 1.81 25.47 17.01
N PHE A 319 1.41 26.05 15.88
CA PHE A 319 0.52 25.42 14.90
C PHE A 319 1.10 24.11 14.37
N GLN A 320 2.35 24.14 13.89
CA GLN A 320 3.00 22.93 13.34
C GLN A 320 3.25 21.87 14.40
N LEU A 321 3.56 22.29 15.64
CA LEU A 321 3.73 21.35 16.74
C LEU A 321 2.41 20.65 17.10
N PHE A 322 1.32 21.42 17.11
CA PHE A 322 -0.01 20.88 17.36
C PHE A 322 -0.44 19.88 16.26
N GLU A 323 -0.22 20.21 14.99
CA GLU A 323 -0.55 19.34 13.86
C GLU A 323 0.15 17.97 13.99
N ILE A 324 1.49 17.97 14.06
CA ILE A 324 2.23 16.70 14.11
C ILE A 324 1.93 15.90 15.39
N ARG A 325 1.75 16.56 16.52
CA ARG A 325 1.35 15.87 17.76
C ARG A 325 0.00 15.19 17.60
N SER A 326 -0.98 15.87 17.02
CA SER A 326 -2.34 15.36 16.83
C SER A 326 -2.36 14.12 15.92
N GLU A 327 -1.48 14.07 14.92
CA GLU A 327 -1.38 12.93 14.00
C GLU A 327 -0.83 11.65 14.68
N ILE A 328 0.06 11.78 15.67
CA ILE A 328 0.79 10.63 16.24
C ILE A 328 0.42 10.31 17.70
N VAL A 329 -0.50 11.08 18.32
CA VAL A 329 -0.82 11.00 19.76
C VAL A 329 -1.28 9.61 20.20
N ASP A 330 -2.02 8.92 19.37
CA ASP A 330 -2.57 7.59 19.69
C ASP A 330 -1.59 6.44 19.39
N THR A 331 -0.45 6.76 18.76
CA THR A 331 0.51 5.75 18.30
C THR A 331 1.67 5.59 19.26
N ILE A 332 2.14 6.69 19.89
CA ILE A 332 3.34 6.71 20.75
C ILE A 332 3.23 7.75 21.85
N LYS A 333 4.03 7.57 22.93
CA LYS A 333 4.23 8.60 23.95
C LYS A 333 4.99 9.79 23.37
N ALA A 334 4.27 10.73 22.74
CA ALA A 334 4.79 11.95 22.15
C ALA A 334 4.73 13.10 23.16
N VAL A 335 5.87 13.76 23.40
CA VAL A 335 5.99 14.92 24.31
C VAL A 335 6.32 16.17 23.50
N PRO A 336 5.38 17.13 23.37
CA PRO A 336 5.63 18.39 22.67
C PRO A 336 6.40 19.36 23.53
N GLU A 337 7.40 20.03 22.95
CA GLU A 337 8.19 21.10 23.53
C GLU A 337 8.19 22.29 22.57
N LEU A 338 7.44 23.34 22.92
CA LEU A 338 7.33 24.57 22.12
C LEU A 338 8.53 25.48 22.39
N ILE A 339 9.62 25.26 21.63
CA ILE A 339 10.93 25.89 21.88
C ILE A 339 11.62 26.21 20.55
N ASP A 340 12.25 27.40 20.49
CA ASP A 340 13.20 27.74 19.42
C ASP A 340 14.57 27.12 19.77
N VAL A 341 15.18 26.40 18.86
CA VAL A 341 16.51 25.79 19.02
C VAL A 341 17.63 26.81 19.30
N GLN A 342 17.39 28.09 19.02
CA GLN A 342 18.31 29.18 19.37
C GLN A 342 18.34 29.49 20.88
N ASP A 343 17.29 29.12 21.64
CA ASP A 343 17.26 29.24 23.09
C ASP A 343 18.04 28.08 23.72
N THR A 344 19.31 28.31 23.95
CA THR A 344 20.23 27.32 24.52
C THR A 344 19.78 26.86 25.90
N SER A 345 19.25 27.76 26.74
CA SER A 345 18.82 27.45 28.09
C SER A 345 17.61 26.54 28.12
N ALA A 346 16.61 26.83 27.29
CA ALA A 346 15.44 25.98 27.11
C ALA A 346 15.82 24.60 26.54
N MET A 347 16.72 24.55 25.54
CA MET A 347 17.19 23.28 24.99
C MET A 347 17.95 22.43 26.01
N VAL A 348 18.80 23.02 26.84
CA VAL A 348 19.48 22.30 27.94
C VAL A 348 18.45 21.73 28.92
N ALA A 349 17.45 22.50 29.33
CA ALA A 349 16.39 22.02 30.22
C ALA A 349 15.58 20.84 29.61
N VAL A 350 15.38 20.84 28.30
CA VAL A 350 14.76 19.71 27.58
C VAL A 350 15.64 18.47 27.63
N LEU A 351 16.96 18.62 27.38
CA LEU A 351 17.90 17.51 27.45
C LEU A 351 17.98 16.91 28.87
N GLU A 352 17.98 17.74 29.90
CA GLU A 352 17.97 17.29 31.31
C GLU A 352 16.67 16.55 31.66
N ARG A 353 15.53 17.08 31.25
CA ARG A 353 14.21 16.51 31.55
C ARG A 353 13.96 15.17 30.86
N HIS A 354 14.41 15.02 29.62
CA HIS A 354 14.05 13.89 28.79
C HIS A 354 15.17 12.90 28.55
N SER A 355 16.44 13.29 28.75
CA SER A 355 17.64 12.48 28.58
C SER A 355 17.61 11.68 27.26
N PRO A 356 17.52 12.33 26.09
CA PRO A 356 17.36 11.62 24.83
C PRO A 356 18.62 10.82 24.46
N ASP A 357 18.41 9.60 23.96
CA ASP A 357 19.48 8.77 23.42
C ASP A 357 19.90 9.20 22.02
N VAL A 358 18.93 9.72 21.24
CA VAL A 358 19.11 10.09 19.82
C VAL A 358 18.47 11.44 19.56
N ILE A 359 19.20 12.31 18.86
CA ILE A 359 18.68 13.60 18.37
C ILE A 359 18.71 13.62 16.84
N PHE A 360 17.56 13.88 16.22
CA PHE A 360 17.45 14.26 14.82
C PHE A 360 17.30 15.77 14.72
N HIS A 361 18.33 16.46 14.22
CA HIS A 361 18.33 17.92 14.12
C HIS A 361 17.91 18.36 12.71
N ALA A 362 16.57 18.57 12.53
CA ALA A 362 15.98 19.01 11.27
C ALA A 362 15.61 20.49 11.27
N ALA A 363 15.73 21.20 12.39
CA ALA A 363 15.49 22.63 12.49
C ALA A 363 16.54 23.42 11.71
N ALA A 364 16.14 24.06 10.60
CA ALA A 364 17.01 24.93 9.80
C ALA A 364 16.19 25.92 8.96
N PHE A 365 16.77 27.08 8.67
CA PHE A 365 16.27 27.95 7.61
C PHE A 365 16.80 27.48 6.26
N LYS A 366 15.90 27.22 5.30
CA LYS A 366 16.22 26.58 4.01
C LYS A 366 16.01 27.45 2.76
N HIS A 367 15.28 28.56 2.88
CA HIS A 367 14.94 29.41 1.74
C HIS A 367 16.11 30.28 1.33
N VAL A 368 16.75 29.92 0.18
CA VAL A 368 17.96 30.59 -0.34
C VAL A 368 17.75 32.10 -0.45
N ALA A 369 16.76 32.54 -1.22
CA ALA A 369 16.51 33.97 -1.47
C ALA A 369 16.23 34.81 -0.21
N LEU A 370 15.65 34.23 0.84
CA LEU A 370 15.45 34.90 2.12
C LEU A 370 16.76 34.98 2.90
N MET A 371 17.56 33.95 2.91
CA MET A 371 18.81 33.90 3.68
C MET A 371 19.89 34.75 3.05
N GLU A 372 19.90 34.95 1.73
CA GLU A 372 20.77 35.93 1.06
C GLU A 372 20.56 37.35 1.60
N ARG A 373 19.34 37.71 1.94
CA ARG A 373 18.99 39.01 2.52
C ARG A 373 19.17 39.10 4.04
N GLN A 374 19.32 37.96 4.71
CA GLN A 374 19.37 37.84 6.18
C GLN A 374 20.48 36.90 6.67
N PRO A 375 21.75 37.13 6.29
CA PRO A 375 22.82 36.20 6.59
C PRO A 375 23.05 36.01 8.09
N ALA A 376 22.92 37.05 8.90
CA ALA A 376 23.08 36.95 10.36
C ALA A 376 22.01 36.06 11.01
N VAL A 377 20.79 36.05 10.48
CA VAL A 377 19.70 35.19 10.95
C VAL A 377 20.00 33.73 10.57
N ALA A 378 20.48 33.50 9.35
CA ALA A 378 20.88 32.17 8.88
C ALA A 378 22.02 31.59 9.75
N ILE A 379 23.06 32.37 10.03
CA ILE A 379 24.19 31.97 10.86
C ILE A 379 23.72 31.62 12.30
N ARG A 380 22.92 32.48 12.92
CA ARG A 380 22.42 32.22 14.28
C ARG A 380 21.64 30.92 14.38
N ASN A 381 20.74 30.67 13.45
CA ASN A 381 19.90 29.48 13.47
C ASN A 381 20.63 28.22 13.01
N ASN A 382 21.28 28.27 11.83
CA ASN A 382 21.80 27.05 11.20
C ASN A 382 23.20 26.67 11.74
N VAL A 383 23.99 27.63 12.23
CA VAL A 383 25.35 27.37 12.71
C VAL A 383 25.44 27.42 14.23
N LEU A 384 25.16 28.59 14.84
CA LEU A 384 25.37 28.78 16.27
C LEU A 384 24.41 27.95 17.12
N ALA A 385 23.13 27.82 16.72
CA ALA A 385 22.20 26.95 17.44
C ALA A 385 22.59 25.47 17.31
N THR A 386 23.05 25.03 16.12
CA THR A 386 23.55 23.66 15.91
C THR A 386 24.77 23.40 16.78
N ASP A 387 25.75 24.31 16.84
CA ASP A 387 26.94 24.19 17.69
C ASP A 387 26.60 24.03 19.16
N ARG A 388 25.77 24.94 19.70
CA ARG A 388 25.34 24.93 21.10
C ARG A 388 24.54 23.66 21.46
N LEU A 389 23.66 23.22 20.56
CA LEU A 389 22.89 22.01 20.76
C LEU A 389 23.80 20.76 20.72
N ALA A 390 24.79 20.71 19.81
CA ALA A 390 25.76 19.63 19.72
C ALA A 390 26.63 19.56 20.97
N ALA A 391 27.13 20.71 21.47
CA ALA A 391 27.88 20.80 22.71
C ALA A 391 27.04 20.34 23.93
N ALA A 392 25.79 20.78 24.02
CA ALA A 392 24.88 20.35 25.08
C ALA A 392 24.59 18.84 24.99
N ALA A 393 24.35 18.30 23.80
CA ALA A 393 24.13 16.88 23.55
C ALA A 393 25.34 16.04 24.04
N ALA A 394 26.56 16.45 23.71
CA ALA A 394 27.78 15.80 24.18
C ALA A 394 27.90 15.84 25.73
N LYS A 395 27.61 16.99 26.32
CA LYS A 395 27.67 17.19 27.78
C LYS A 395 26.63 16.32 28.51
N HIS A 396 25.46 16.13 27.96
CA HIS A 396 24.36 15.35 28.58
C HIS A 396 24.34 13.88 28.14
N GLY A 397 25.38 13.40 27.46
CA GLY A 397 25.56 11.97 27.17
C GLY A 397 24.62 11.42 26.09
N VAL A 398 24.13 12.26 25.17
CA VAL A 398 23.34 11.82 24.02
C VAL A 398 24.15 10.83 23.18
N GLY A 399 23.62 9.65 22.95
CA GLY A 399 24.33 8.60 22.23
C GLY A 399 24.58 8.93 20.74
N ARG A 400 23.61 9.53 20.04
CA ARG A 400 23.73 9.91 18.63
C ARG A 400 23.09 11.26 18.34
N PHE A 401 23.76 12.05 17.50
CA PHE A 401 23.28 13.33 16.99
C PHE A 401 23.33 13.33 15.47
N ILE A 402 22.18 13.43 14.82
CA ILE A 402 22.03 13.36 13.37
C ILE A 402 21.67 14.75 12.85
N LEU A 403 22.55 15.36 12.05
CA LEU A 403 22.30 16.63 11.36
C LEU A 403 21.71 16.39 9.99
N ILE A 404 20.54 16.94 9.74
CA ILE A 404 19.95 16.99 8.40
C ILE A 404 20.65 18.10 7.60
N SER A 405 21.33 17.74 6.51
CA SER A 405 22.04 18.67 5.64
C SER A 405 21.51 18.60 4.20
N THR A 406 22.23 19.19 3.25
CA THR A 406 21.75 19.39 1.88
C THR A 406 22.89 19.30 0.87
N ASP A 407 22.56 19.00 -0.38
CA ASP A 407 23.44 19.09 -1.56
C ASP A 407 24.04 20.50 -1.74
N LYS A 408 23.31 21.55 -1.29
CA LYS A 408 23.74 22.94 -1.39
C LYS A 408 24.88 23.31 -0.45
N ALA A 409 25.23 22.43 0.50
CA ALA A 409 26.43 22.53 1.31
C ALA A 409 27.73 22.13 0.56
N VAL A 410 27.59 21.46 -0.59
CA VAL A 410 28.72 21.10 -1.46
C VAL A 410 29.07 22.31 -2.33
N VAL A 411 30.29 22.83 -2.22
CA VAL A 411 30.76 24.05 -2.92
C VAL A 411 29.67 25.14 -2.86
N PRO A 412 29.38 25.68 -1.67
CA PRO A 412 28.21 26.53 -1.48
C PRO A 412 28.33 27.86 -2.25
N SER A 413 27.31 28.17 -3.04
CA SER A 413 27.15 29.44 -3.77
C SER A 413 26.17 30.40 -3.09
N SER A 414 25.57 30.00 -1.97
CA SER A 414 24.57 30.76 -1.24
C SER A 414 24.89 30.83 0.25
N VAL A 415 24.38 31.88 0.91
CA VAL A 415 24.44 32.03 2.37
C VAL A 415 23.85 30.81 3.07
N MET A 416 22.69 30.34 2.62
CA MET A 416 22.04 29.15 3.19
C MET A 416 22.95 27.92 3.05
N GLY A 417 23.48 27.65 1.88
CA GLY A 417 24.42 26.53 1.64
C GLY A 417 25.68 26.66 2.48
N ALA A 418 26.27 27.86 2.57
CA ALA A 418 27.44 28.14 3.40
C ALA A 418 27.18 27.88 4.88
N THR A 419 26.00 28.28 5.41
CA THR A 419 25.66 28.00 6.81
C THR A 419 25.48 26.51 7.09
N LYS A 420 24.95 25.73 6.14
CA LYS A 420 24.87 24.28 6.28
C LYS A 420 26.27 23.63 6.24
N ALA A 421 27.14 24.06 5.31
CA ALA A 421 28.52 23.59 5.26
C ALA A 421 29.30 23.91 6.56
N LEU A 422 29.09 25.09 7.15
CA LEU A 422 29.67 25.43 8.44
C LEU A 422 29.12 24.56 9.57
N ALA A 423 27.82 24.30 9.61
CA ALA A 423 27.20 23.42 10.61
C ALA A 423 27.78 21.99 10.53
N GLU A 424 28.03 21.46 9.34
CA GLU A 424 28.69 20.17 9.16
C GLU A 424 30.12 20.17 9.73
N ARG A 425 30.89 21.24 9.45
CA ARG A 425 32.26 21.37 10.00
C ARG A 425 32.27 21.49 11.52
N VAL A 426 31.29 22.20 12.09
CA VAL A 426 31.08 22.29 13.56
C VAL A 426 30.87 20.90 14.14
N LEU A 427 29.99 20.09 13.54
CA LEU A 427 29.78 18.70 14.00
C LEU A 427 31.03 17.83 13.86
N GLN A 428 31.79 17.99 12.77
CA GLN A 428 33.08 17.31 12.60
C GLN A 428 34.06 17.70 13.72
N GLY A 429 34.10 18.99 14.09
CA GLY A 429 34.89 19.47 15.24
C GLY A 429 34.51 18.77 16.53
N HIS A 430 33.20 18.69 16.84
CA HIS A 430 32.72 17.94 18.01
C HIS A 430 33.06 16.45 17.96
N ALA A 431 32.94 15.82 16.80
CA ALA A 431 33.32 14.41 16.62
C ALA A 431 34.82 14.17 16.88
N LEU A 432 35.67 15.06 16.37
CA LEU A 432 37.15 15.00 16.57
C LEU A 432 37.56 15.30 18.00
N ALA A 433 36.83 16.15 18.73
CA ALA A 433 37.09 16.44 20.12
C ALA A 433 36.89 15.22 21.02
N GLY A 434 36.26 14.17 20.51
CA GLY A 434 35.97 12.94 21.24
C GLY A 434 34.79 13.08 22.21
N GLY A 435 34.41 11.99 22.81
CA GLY A 435 33.27 11.93 23.73
C GLY A 435 32.34 10.76 23.38
N GLY A 436 31.28 10.59 24.16
CA GLY A 436 30.33 9.48 23.97
C GLY A 436 29.33 9.67 22.82
N THR A 437 29.14 10.91 22.35
CA THR A 437 28.15 11.23 21.31
C THR A 437 28.68 10.96 19.90
N ARG A 438 27.95 10.19 19.12
CA ARG A 438 28.23 9.93 17.70
C ARG A 438 27.55 10.98 16.83
N PHE A 439 28.34 11.88 16.26
CA PHE A 439 27.84 12.92 15.35
C PHE A 439 27.80 12.38 13.92
N ILE A 440 26.64 12.50 13.27
CA ILE A 440 26.38 11.98 11.92
C ILE A 440 25.73 13.10 11.11
N THR A 441 26.18 13.27 9.87
CA THR A 441 25.57 14.22 8.93
C THR A 441 24.95 13.45 7.77
N VAL A 442 23.76 13.87 7.33
CA VAL A 442 23.06 13.29 6.17
C VAL A 442 22.74 14.38 5.16
N ARG A 443 23.32 14.27 3.96
CA ARG A 443 23.10 15.18 2.84
C ARG A 443 22.14 14.58 1.84
N PHE A 444 21.18 15.38 1.37
CA PHE A 444 20.32 15.04 0.25
C PHE A 444 19.87 16.30 -0.50
N GLY A 445 19.31 16.12 -1.71
CA GLY A 445 18.84 17.18 -2.57
C GLY A 445 17.46 17.72 -2.21
N ASN A 446 16.66 18.06 -3.22
CA ASN A 446 15.31 18.56 -2.97
C ASN A 446 14.35 17.40 -2.62
N VAL A 447 13.36 17.71 -1.78
CA VAL A 447 12.27 16.76 -1.49
C VAL A 447 10.97 17.28 -2.07
N LEU A 448 10.22 16.39 -2.72
CA LEU A 448 8.96 16.71 -3.40
C LEU A 448 7.91 17.17 -2.40
N GLY A 449 7.15 18.20 -2.77
CA GLY A 449 6.03 18.69 -1.96
C GLY A 449 6.41 19.40 -0.66
N SER A 450 7.70 19.67 -0.39
CA SER A 450 8.11 20.39 0.83
C SER A 450 7.62 21.85 0.81
N SER A 451 7.24 22.36 1.98
CA SER A 451 6.70 23.72 2.14
C SER A 451 7.56 24.79 1.46
N GLY A 452 6.95 25.59 0.58
CA GLY A 452 7.62 26.65 -0.17
C GLY A 452 8.61 26.18 -1.23
N SER A 453 8.60 24.90 -1.63
CA SER A 453 9.37 24.38 -2.76
C SER A 453 8.68 24.63 -4.10
N VAL A 454 9.36 24.26 -5.19
CA VAL A 454 8.91 24.50 -6.56
C VAL A 454 7.54 23.87 -6.87
N VAL A 455 7.29 22.65 -6.41
CA VAL A 455 6.03 21.92 -6.70
C VAL A 455 4.79 22.66 -6.15
N PRO A 456 4.68 23.03 -4.86
CA PRO A 456 3.55 23.82 -4.36
C PRO A 456 3.41 25.19 -5.02
N ILE A 457 4.52 25.80 -5.43
CA ILE A 457 4.49 27.10 -6.15
C ILE A 457 3.85 26.90 -7.53
N PHE A 458 4.32 25.93 -8.30
CA PHE A 458 3.78 25.61 -9.62
C PHE A 458 2.31 25.23 -9.54
N GLN A 459 1.94 24.37 -8.60
CA GLN A 459 0.55 23.97 -8.38
C GLN A 459 -0.35 25.21 -8.19
N LYS A 460 0.03 26.11 -7.30
CA LYS A 460 -0.72 27.36 -7.07
C LYS A 460 -0.79 28.25 -8.31
N GLN A 461 0.30 28.35 -9.08
CA GLN A 461 0.32 29.15 -10.32
C GLN A 461 -0.59 28.53 -11.39
N ILE A 462 -0.60 27.20 -11.54
CA ILE A 462 -1.49 26.46 -12.46
C ILE A 462 -2.95 26.64 -12.05
N GLU A 463 -3.28 26.52 -10.75
CA GLU A 463 -4.63 26.76 -10.21
C GLU A 463 -5.16 28.17 -10.54
N LEU A 464 -4.27 29.16 -10.53
CA LEU A 464 -4.58 30.56 -10.86
C LEU A 464 -4.65 30.84 -12.38
N GLY A 465 -4.35 29.87 -13.24
CA GLY A 465 -4.34 30.04 -14.70
C GLY A 465 -2.99 30.48 -15.26
N GLY A 466 -1.91 30.41 -14.49
CA GLY A 466 -0.55 30.76 -14.88
C GLY A 466 -0.21 32.26 -14.76
N PRO A 467 0.95 32.70 -15.28
CA PRO A 467 2.01 31.85 -15.85
C PRO A 467 2.75 31.05 -14.78
N VAL A 468 3.32 29.91 -15.17
CA VAL A 468 4.27 29.16 -14.33
C VAL A 468 5.67 29.77 -14.51
N THR A 469 6.29 30.16 -13.39
CA THR A 469 7.58 30.87 -13.43
C THR A 469 8.74 29.93 -13.14
N VAL A 470 9.64 29.75 -14.13
CA VAL A 470 10.86 28.97 -14.04
C VAL A 470 12.07 29.89 -14.05
N THR A 471 13.07 29.63 -13.21
CA THR A 471 14.24 30.53 -13.11
C THR A 471 15.14 30.47 -14.34
N ASP A 472 15.33 29.30 -14.93
CA ASP A 472 16.11 29.12 -16.16
C ASP A 472 15.72 27.82 -16.85
N ALA A 473 15.82 27.74 -18.18
CA ALA A 473 15.44 26.58 -18.97
C ALA A 473 16.31 25.33 -18.69
N GLU A 474 17.58 25.55 -18.32
CA GLU A 474 18.56 24.49 -18.10
C GLU A 474 18.69 24.09 -16.62
N VAL A 475 17.96 24.73 -15.72
CA VAL A 475 18.02 24.39 -14.28
C VAL A 475 17.59 22.96 -14.04
N THR A 476 18.49 22.19 -13.42
CA THR A 476 18.21 20.83 -12.97
C THR A 476 18.24 20.73 -11.45
N ARG A 477 17.43 19.83 -10.89
CA ARG A 477 17.47 19.48 -9.46
C ARG A 477 17.26 18.00 -9.28
N TYR A 478 17.90 17.45 -8.25
CA TYR A 478 17.60 16.12 -7.78
C TYR A 478 16.35 16.14 -6.90
N PHE A 479 15.49 15.17 -7.06
CA PHE A 479 14.28 15.02 -6.25
C PHE A 479 14.19 13.65 -5.60
N MET A 480 13.61 13.65 -4.41
CA MET A 480 13.30 12.46 -3.62
C MET A 480 11.95 12.67 -2.93
N SER A 481 11.20 11.63 -2.63
CA SER A 481 10.00 11.76 -1.81
C SER A 481 10.37 12.06 -0.34
N ILE A 482 9.49 12.76 0.38
CA ILE A 482 9.72 13.07 1.81
C ILE A 482 9.81 11.77 2.64
N PRO A 483 8.91 10.75 2.45
CA PRO A 483 9.01 9.48 3.18
C PRO A 483 10.31 8.73 2.93
N GLU A 484 10.79 8.70 1.68
CA GLU A 484 12.06 8.06 1.33
C GLU A 484 13.25 8.76 2.01
N ALA A 485 13.30 10.09 1.94
CA ALA A 485 14.36 10.87 2.58
C ALA A 485 14.41 10.61 4.10
N ALA A 486 13.25 10.64 4.77
CA ALA A 486 13.15 10.37 6.20
C ALA A 486 13.59 8.94 6.55
N GLY A 487 13.15 7.94 5.79
CA GLY A 487 13.55 6.54 6.00
C GLY A 487 15.05 6.32 5.83
N LEU A 488 15.66 6.93 4.82
CA LEU A 488 17.11 6.85 4.59
C LEU A 488 17.90 7.60 5.69
N VAL A 489 17.38 8.70 6.22
CA VAL A 489 17.95 9.38 7.41
C VAL A 489 17.92 8.46 8.62
N LEU A 490 16.80 7.78 8.89
CA LEU A 490 16.68 6.83 9.99
C LEU A 490 17.66 5.66 9.82
N ARG A 491 17.80 5.14 8.60
CA ARG A 491 18.77 4.08 8.29
C ARG A 491 20.22 4.56 8.50
N SER A 492 20.55 5.75 8.03
CA SER A 492 21.88 6.37 8.26
C SER A 492 22.18 6.53 9.75
N ALA A 493 21.18 6.92 10.55
CA ALA A 493 21.31 7.01 12.00
C ALA A 493 21.61 5.65 12.66
N ALA A 494 20.99 4.57 12.18
CA ALA A 494 21.23 3.22 12.68
C ALA A 494 22.63 2.69 12.32
N MET A 495 23.12 3.00 11.11
CA MET A 495 24.40 2.49 10.58
C MET A 495 25.62 3.29 11.03
N GLY A 496 25.49 4.60 11.24
CA GLY A 496 26.62 5.50 11.46
C GLY A 496 27.43 5.17 12.72
N ALA A 497 28.73 5.20 12.59
CA ALA A 497 29.70 4.94 13.67
C ALA A 497 30.14 6.20 14.43
N GLY A 498 29.90 7.40 13.85
CA GLY A 498 30.30 8.71 14.36
C GLY A 498 31.40 9.36 13.51
N GLY A 499 31.25 10.65 13.22
CA GLY A 499 32.06 11.39 12.27
C GLY A 499 31.66 11.15 10.79
N ASP A 500 30.65 10.31 10.55
CA ASP A 500 30.22 9.94 9.21
C ASP A 500 29.41 11.07 8.54
N GLN A 501 29.60 11.19 7.24
CA GLN A 501 28.79 12.02 6.37
C GLN A 501 28.16 11.16 5.26
N PHE A 502 26.88 10.86 5.41
CA PHE A 502 26.12 10.13 4.41
C PHE A 502 25.61 11.07 3.32
N ILE A 503 25.68 10.61 2.10
CA ILE A 503 25.06 11.25 0.94
C ILE A 503 24.01 10.28 0.41
N LEU A 504 22.75 10.72 0.40
CA LEU A 504 21.68 9.88 -0.12
C LEU A 504 21.78 9.83 -1.65
N ASP A 505 21.57 8.64 -2.20
CA ASP A 505 21.46 8.47 -3.63
C ASP A 505 20.20 9.20 -4.13
N MET A 506 20.38 10.20 -4.98
CA MET A 506 19.28 11.05 -5.47
C MET A 506 18.76 10.62 -6.85
N GLY A 507 19.33 9.58 -7.47
CA GLY A 507 19.01 9.18 -8.84
C GLY A 507 19.39 10.23 -9.87
N GLU A 508 18.58 10.37 -10.92
CA GLU A 508 18.84 11.29 -12.02
C GLU A 508 18.31 12.72 -11.73
N PRO A 509 19.00 13.76 -12.22
CA PRO A 509 18.53 15.12 -12.09
C PRO A 509 17.36 15.41 -13.03
N VAL A 510 16.38 16.17 -12.56
CA VAL A 510 15.18 16.56 -13.30
C VAL A 510 15.28 18.01 -13.73
N ARG A 511 14.98 18.32 -15.00
CA ARG A 511 14.86 19.70 -15.48
C ARG A 511 13.60 20.36 -14.91
N ILE A 512 13.75 21.55 -14.33
CA ILE A 512 12.62 22.25 -13.72
C ILE A 512 11.58 22.71 -14.77
N ALA A 513 12.01 22.99 -16.00
CA ALA A 513 11.11 23.31 -17.10
C ALA A 513 10.23 22.09 -17.48
N GLU A 514 10.81 20.88 -17.57
CA GLU A 514 10.06 19.63 -17.81
C GLU A 514 9.09 19.33 -16.67
N LEU A 515 9.52 19.54 -15.43
CA LEU A 515 8.66 19.41 -14.26
C LEU A 515 7.43 20.33 -14.36
N ALA A 516 7.61 21.59 -14.81
CA ALA A 516 6.52 22.52 -15.01
C ALA A 516 5.53 22.02 -16.09
N GLU A 517 6.06 21.52 -17.21
CA GLU A 517 5.24 20.94 -18.29
C GLU A 517 4.46 19.73 -17.82
N ASP A 518 5.11 18.79 -17.12
CA ASP A 518 4.46 17.59 -16.56
C ASP A 518 3.33 17.96 -15.59
N MET A 519 3.56 18.95 -14.72
CA MET A 519 2.54 19.40 -13.77
C MET A 519 1.34 20.07 -14.47
N ILE A 520 1.57 20.81 -15.55
CA ILE A 520 0.48 21.40 -16.35
C ILE A 520 -0.34 20.27 -17.01
N ARG A 521 0.31 19.29 -17.66
CA ARG A 521 -0.36 18.13 -18.29
C ARG A 521 -1.19 17.33 -17.30
N LEU A 522 -0.68 17.08 -16.10
CA LEU A 522 -1.43 16.37 -15.05
C LEU A 522 -2.75 17.07 -14.64
N THR A 523 -2.92 18.36 -14.98
CA THR A 523 -4.20 19.07 -14.80
C THR A 523 -5.11 19.02 -16.04
N GLY A 524 -4.74 18.27 -17.09
CA GLY A 524 -5.47 18.19 -18.35
C GLY A 524 -5.37 19.48 -19.19
N ARG A 525 -4.28 20.24 -19.05
CA ARG A 525 -4.04 21.49 -19.78
C ARG A 525 -2.76 21.39 -20.60
N GLU A 526 -2.73 22.07 -21.75
CA GLU A 526 -1.57 22.08 -22.63
C GLU A 526 -0.52 23.14 -22.20
N PRO A 527 0.74 22.71 -21.97
CA PRO A 527 1.83 23.63 -21.68
C PRO A 527 2.03 24.65 -22.81
N ARG A 528 2.30 25.91 -22.44
CA ARG A 528 2.53 27.04 -23.34
C ARG A 528 1.29 27.52 -24.11
N THR A 529 0.29 26.68 -24.33
CA THR A 529 -0.97 27.02 -24.99
C THR A 529 -2.00 27.50 -23.98
N ASP A 530 -2.33 26.67 -22.99
CA ASP A 530 -3.31 26.99 -21.96
C ASP A 530 -2.67 27.69 -20.77
N ILE A 531 -1.44 27.28 -20.40
CA ILE A 531 -0.66 27.82 -19.30
C ILE A 531 0.73 28.23 -19.82
N ALA A 532 1.04 29.51 -19.78
CA ALA A 532 2.35 30.03 -20.17
C ALA A 532 3.43 29.61 -19.15
N ILE A 533 4.65 29.32 -19.66
CA ILE A 533 5.85 29.14 -18.83
C ILE A 533 6.77 30.32 -19.08
N GLU A 534 7.08 31.08 -18.03
CA GLU A 534 7.94 32.27 -18.10
C GLU A 534 9.29 32.02 -17.43
N PHE A 535 10.37 32.40 -18.11
CA PHE A 535 11.73 32.30 -17.57
C PHE A 535 12.12 33.65 -16.94
N ILE A 536 12.29 33.65 -15.60
CA ILE A 536 12.46 34.87 -14.80
C ILE A 536 13.91 35.18 -14.41
N GLY A 537 14.87 34.37 -14.84
CA GLY A 537 16.29 34.47 -14.47
C GLY A 537 16.63 33.83 -13.11
N LEU A 538 17.90 33.41 -12.95
CA LEU A 538 18.39 32.83 -11.71
C LEU A 538 18.35 33.87 -10.57
N ARG A 539 17.93 33.42 -9.40
CA ARG A 539 17.93 34.26 -8.20
C ARG A 539 19.32 34.29 -7.55
N PRO A 540 19.67 35.36 -6.78
CA PRO A 540 20.93 35.39 -6.04
C PRO A 540 21.14 34.14 -5.18
N GLY A 541 22.32 33.53 -5.31
CA GLY A 541 22.69 32.31 -4.60
C GLY A 541 22.10 31.01 -5.18
N GLU A 542 21.29 31.07 -6.23
CA GLU A 542 20.77 29.88 -6.91
C GLU A 542 21.80 29.29 -7.89
N LYS A 543 21.92 27.96 -7.90
CA LYS A 543 22.78 27.23 -8.84
C LYS A 543 21.99 26.81 -10.09
N LEU A 544 22.66 26.68 -11.21
CA LEU A 544 22.09 26.10 -12.42
C LEU A 544 21.92 24.57 -12.24
N HIS A 545 22.96 23.90 -11.70
CA HIS A 545 23.01 22.47 -11.46
C HIS A 545 23.37 22.13 -10.02
#